data_c640e40942ab24b7a765aab53f193aaa
#
_entry.id   c640e40942ab24b7a765aab53f193aaa
#
_cell.length_a   1.000
_cell.length_b   1.000
_cell.length_c   1.000
_cell.angle_alpha   90.00
_cell.angle_beta   90.00
_cell.angle_gamma   90.00
#
_symmetry.space_group_name_H-M   'P 1'
#
loop_
_entity.id
_entity.type
_entity.pdbx_description
1 polymer ?
#
loop_
_entity_poly.entity_id
_entity_poly.type
_entity_poly.pdbx_seq_one_letter_code
_entity_poly.pdbx_strand_id
1 'polypeptide(L)'
;MNPKAIIIGATSGIGRGLAEILAHHGYFVGITGRRVDLLETLRASRPESYLPEFMDISKPEQARTIFHAMVEKMGGVDLVIVNAGTGKRNEELDWTIDQTIIAVNVSGCVAIANAAMHIFFRQGHGHLVGISSIAALRGSRYVPTYPASKAFLSTYLEGLRHKVRHEKRNITITDIQPGFVDTAMAQGDYVFWRAPVDKAARQIYQAICKKKKRAYITRRWRLIAWLQKTLPDFLYHKI
;
A
#
# COMPACT_ATOMS: atom_id res chain seq x y z
N MET A 1 21.86 13.37 6.64
CA MET A 1 20.77 13.61 5.64
C MET A 1 19.48 13.00 6.16
N ASN A 2 18.35 13.67 5.95
CA ASN A 2 17.05 13.13 6.34
C ASN A 2 16.71 11.89 5.49
N PRO A 3 16.13 10.83 6.08
CA PRO A 3 15.68 9.68 5.32
C PRO A 3 14.56 10.09 4.33
N LYS A 4 14.51 9.42 3.19
CA LYS A 4 13.63 9.76 2.06
C LYS A 4 12.58 8.68 1.85
N ALA A 5 11.32 9.07 1.78
CA ALA A 5 10.22 8.15 1.52
C ALA A 5 9.37 8.61 0.34
N ILE A 6 8.81 7.68 -0.43
CA ILE A 6 7.78 7.98 -1.44
C ILE A 6 6.53 7.18 -1.12
N ILE A 7 5.38 7.84 -1.06
CA ILE A 7 4.07 7.23 -0.82
C ILE A 7 3.21 7.34 -2.08
N ILE A 8 2.85 6.20 -2.62
CA ILE A 8 1.93 6.13 -3.75
C ILE A 8 0.50 6.08 -3.21
N GLY A 9 -0.25 7.18 -3.43
CA GLY A 9 -1.62 7.34 -2.91
C GLY A 9 -1.65 7.96 -1.52
N ALA A 10 -1.17 9.19 -1.39
CA ALA A 10 -1.07 9.95 -0.13
C ALA A 10 -2.20 10.96 0.12
N THR A 11 -3.19 11.05 -0.78
CA THR A 11 -4.22 12.11 -0.70
C THR A 11 -5.23 11.93 0.45
N SER A 12 -5.40 10.73 0.98
CA SER A 12 -6.34 10.44 2.08
C SER A 12 -6.03 9.14 2.81
N GLY A 13 -6.76 8.86 3.88
CA GLY A 13 -6.73 7.58 4.59
C GLY A 13 -5.33 7.19 5.07
N ILE A 14 -5.00 5.91 4.95
CA ILE A 14 -3.73 5.34 5.43
C ILE A 14 -2.52 6.07 4.84
N GLY A 15 -2.54 6.37 3.53
CA GLY A 15 -1.41 7.01 2.86
C GLY A 15 -1.13 8.42 3.39
N ARG A 16 -2.18 9.22 3.62
CA ARG A 16 -2.05 10.54 4.25
C ARG A 16 -1.54 10.44 5.69
N GLY A 17 -2.13 9.56 6.49
CA GLY A 17 -1.68 9.38 7.86
C GLY A 17 -0.22 8.91 7.97
N LEU A 18 0.24 8.08 7.01
CA LEU A 18 1.65 7.68 6.94
C LEU A 18 2.55 8.83 6.52
N ALA A 19 2.13 9.68 5.57
CA ALA A 19 2.89 10.87 5.17
C ALA A 19 3.11 11.80 6.37
N GLU A 20 2.05 12.07 7.13
CA GLU A 20 2.10 12.93 8.33
C GLU A 20 3.05 12.35 9.40
N ILE A 21 2.98 11.04 9.66
CA ILE A 21 3.86 10.37 10.62
C ILE A 21 5.32 10.39 10.16
N LEU A 22 5.60 10.07 8.90
CA LEU A 22 6.95 10.04 8.37
C LEU A 22 7.59 11.45 8.41
N ALA A 23 6.85 12.49 8.00
CA ALA A 23 7.33 13.87 8.08
C ALA A 23 7.58 14.31 9.54
N HIS A 24 6.72 13.88 10.49
CA HIS A 24 6.95 14.13 11.92
C HIS A 24 8.23 13.47 12.44
N HIS A 25 8.63 12.34 11.86
CA HIS A 25 9.88 11.64 12.20
C HIS A 25 11.08 12.05 11.32
N GLY A 26 11.01 13.23 10.67
CA GLY A 26 12.12 13.82 9.95
C GLY A 26 12.37 13.24 8.55
N TYR A 27 11.44 12.49 7.98
CA TYR A 27 11.55 12.07 6.58
C TYR A 27 11.26 13.24 5.64
N PHE A 28 11.98 13.30 4.53
CA PHE A 28 11.54 14.03 3.35
C PHE A 28 10.65 13.07 2.51
N VAL A 29 9.38 13.43 2.31
CA VAL A 29 8.36 12.52 1.80
C VAL A 29 7.84 12.97 0.44
N GLY A 30 8.09 12.19 -0.60
CA GLY A 30 7.38 12.27 -1.88
C GLY A 30 5.95 11.78 -1.70
N ILE A 31 4.97 12.63 -1.99
CA ILE A 31 3.55 12.33 -1.84
C ILE A 31 2.85 12.35 -3.19
N THR A 32 2.17 11.27 -3.55
CA THR A 32 1.53 11.16 -4.88
C THR A 32 0.06 10.84 -4.80
N GLY A 33 -0.66 11.21 -5.87
CA GLY A 33 -2.07 10.90 -6.03
C GLY A 33 -2.72 11.71 -7.15
N ARG A 34 -4.00 11.46 -7.41
CA ARG A 34 -4.76 12.15 -8.48
C ARG A 34 -5.36 13.49 -8.04
N ARG A 35 -5.61 13.67 -6.73
CA ARG A 35 -6.21 14.89 -6.16
C ARG A 35 -5.11 15.83 -5.73
N VAL A 36 -4.71 16.72 -6.66
CA VAL A 36 -3.58 17.64 -6.46
C VAL A 36 -3.86 18.63 -5.34
N ASP A 37 -5.09 19.12 -5.23
CA ASP A 37 -5.56 20.00 -4.17
C ASP A 37 -5.27 19.46 -2.76
N LEU A 38 -5.51 18.16 -2.57
CA LEU A 38 -5.22 17.49 -1.28
C LEU A 38 -3.73 17.27 -1.03
N LEU A 39 -2.93 17.07 -2.09
CA LEU A 39 -1.47 17.00 -1.96
C LEU A 39 -0.89 18.36 -1.57
N GLU A 40 -1.36 19.44 -2.20
CA GLU A 40 -0.92 20.79 -1.88
C GLU A 40 -1.36 21.22 -0.46
N THR A 41 -2.57 20.86 -0.03
CA THR A 41 -3.02 21.05 1.35
C THR A 41 -2.08 20.36 2.34
N LEU A 42 -1.66 19.12 2.03
CA LEU A 42 -0.73 18.38 2.88
C LEU A 42 0.65 19.05 2.88
N ARG A 43 1.15 19.47 1.72
CA ARG A 43 2.41 20.20 1.59
C ARG A 43 2.40 21.50 2.39
N ALA A 44 1.31 22.28 2.32
CA ALA A 44 1.19 23.54 3.03
C ALA A 44 1.33 23.39 4.55
N SER A 45 0.99 22.22 5.11
CA SER A 45 1.15 21.97 6.55
C SER A 45 2.62 21.82 7.00
N ARG A 46 3.51 21.38 6.10
CA ARG A 46 4.97 21.22 6.33
C ARG A 46 5.72 21.34 5.01
N PRO A 47 5.92 22.56 4.46
CA PRO A 47 6.46 22.77 3.11
C PRO A 47 7.80 22.07 2.84
N GLU A 48 8.70 22.09 3.83
CA GLU A 48 10.04 21.50 3.71
C GLU A 48 10.07 19.96 3.81
N SER A 49 8.95 19.35 4.19
CA SER A 49 8.90 17.90 4.40
C SER A 49 8.29 17.13 3.24
N TYR A 50 7.65 17.83 2.28
CA TYR A 50 6.87 17.16 1.24
C TYR A 50 7.24 17.59 -0.18
N LEU A 51 7.34 16.60 -1.08
CA LEU A 51 7.40 16.78 -2.52
C LEU A 51 6.12 16.19 -3.14
N PRO A 52 5.11 17.02 -3.47
CA PRO A 52 3.89 16.56 -4.12
C PRO A 52 4.11 16.33 -5.61
N GLU A 53 3.51 15.25 -6.13
CA GLU A 53 3.46 14.97 -7.58
C GLU A 53 2.13 14.32 -7.95
N PHE A 54 1.52 14.81 -9.04
CA PHE A 54 0.37 14.13 -9.63
C PHE A 54 0.78 12.76 -10.14
N MET A 55 0.03 11.71 -9.78
CA MET A 55 0.26 10.38 -10.31
C MET A 55 -1.05 9.59 -10.39
N ASP A 56 -1.37 9.11 -11.58
CA ASP A 56 -2.39 8.10 -11.80
C ASP A 56 -1.73 6.73 -12.00
N ILE A 57 -1.76 5.92 -10.95
CA ILE A 57 -1.12 4.60 -10.96
C ILE A 57 -1.79 3.62 -11.94
N SER A 58 -3.02 3.89 -12.39
CA SER A 58 -3.69 3.08 -13.42
C SER A 58 -3.06 3.19 -14.81
N LYS A 59 -2.11 4.14 -14.97
CA LYS A 59 -1.29 4.35 -16.16
C LYS A 59 0.16 3.97 -15.87
N PRO A 60 0.52 2.68 -15.91
CA PRO A 60 1.76 2.16 -15.35
C PRO A 60 3.02 2.84 -15.86
N GLU A 61 3.14 3.04 -17.18
CA GLU A 61 4.36 3.63 -17.78
C GLU A 61 4.53 5.09 -17.39
N GLN A 62 3.43 5.87 -17.38
CA GLN A 62 3.47 7.24 -16.91
C GLN A 62 3.84 7.31 -15.41
N ALA A 63 3.24 6.43 -14.61
CA ALA A 63 3.54 6.37 -13.18
C ALA A 63 5.02 6.02 -12.90
N ARG A 64 5.62 5.12 -13.69
CA ARG A 64 7.06 4.79 -13.62
C ARG A 64 7.93 6.00 -13.95
N THR A 65 7.60 6.73 -15.02
CA THR A 65 8.34 7.94 -15.42
C THR A 65 8.32 8.99 -14.30
N ILE A 66 7.14 9.28 -13.75
CA ILE A 66 6.98 10.23 -12.65
C ILE A 66 7.75 9.75 -11.40
N PHE A 67 7.67 8.46 -11.07
CA PHE A 67 8.37 7.87 -9.93
C PHE A 67 9.89 8.05 -10.06
N HIS A 68 10.48 7.76 -11.23
CA HIS A 68 11.91 7.96 -11.47
C HIS A 68 12.32 9.43 -11.35
N ALA A 69 11.54 10.35 -11.93
CA ALA A 69 11.79 11.79 -11.80
C ALA A 69 11.74 12.26 -10.34
N MET A 70 10.79 11.75 -9.55
CA MET A 70 10.73 12.05 -8.11
C MET A 70 11.98 11.55 -7.37
N VAL A 71 12.41 10.32 -7.62
CA VAL A 71 13.62 9.78 -6.99
C VAL A 71 14.86 10.60 -7.34
N GLU A 72 14.97 11.07 -8.57
CA GLU A 72 16.05 11.94 -9.02
C GLU A 72 16.01 13.30 -8.30
N LYS A 73 14.85 13.97 -8.29
CA LYS A 73 14.64 15.24 -7.56
C LYS A 73 14.97 15.10 -6.07
N MET A 74 14.66 13.97 -5.47
CA MET A 74 14.95 13.69 -4.07
C MET A 74 16.41 13.26 -3.83
N GLY A 75 17.16 12.92 -4.87
CA GLY A 75 18.52 12.38 -4.75
C GLY A 75 18.57 11.00 -4.09
N GLY A 76 17.64 10.10 -4.46
CA GLY A 76 17.49 8.73 -3.93
C GLY A 76 16.23 8.54 -3.08
N VAL A 77 15.99 7.30 -2.63
CA VAL A 77 14.84 6.94 -1.78
C VAL A 77 15.17 5.75 -0.88
N ASP A 78 14.82 5.83 0.41
CA ASP A 78 15.06 4.77 1.39
C ASP A 78 13.83 3.88 1.60
N LEU A 79 12.62 4.46 1.46
CA LEU A 79 11.35 3.82 1.75
C LEU A 79 10.33 4.12 0.64
N VAL A 80 9.78 3.07 0.03
CA VAL A 80 8.67 3.20 -0.93
C VAL A 80 7.45 2.50 -0.40
N ILE A 81 6.32 3.21 -0.28
CA ILE A 81 5.05 2.69 0.20
C ILE A 81 4.05 2.66 -0.96
N VAL A 82 3.75 1.47 -1.47
CA VAL A 82 2.71 1.24 -2.46
C VAL A 82 1.38 1.08 -1.73
N ASN A 83 0.70 2.22 -1.52
CA ASN A 83 -0.56 2.29 -0.77
C ASN A 83 -1.78 2.49 -1.67
N ALA A 84 -1.62 3.08 -2.85
CA ALA A 84 -2.74 3.28 -3.78
C ALA A 84 -3.50 1.96 -4.02
N GLY A 85 -4.81 2.07 -4.01
CA GLY A 85 -5.68 0.93 -4.24
C GLY A 85 -7.12 1.39 -4.38
N THR A 86 -7.93 0.57 -5.03
CA THR A 86 -9.37 0.78 -5.19
C THR A 86 -10.13 -0.53 -5.00
N GLY A 87 -11.38 -0.43 -4.59
CA GLY A 87 -12.30 -1.55 -4.46
C GLY A 87 -13.73 -1.03 -4.55
N LYS A 88 -14.59 -1.76 -5.27
CA LYS A 88 -16.00 -1.46 -5.43
C LYS A 88 -16.78 -2.78 -5.48
N ARG A 89 -17.99 -2.82 -4.92
CA ARG A 89 -18.90 -3.97 -5.08
C ARG A 89 -19.16 -4.21 -6.56
N ASN A 90 -19.19 -5.47 -6.95
CA ASN A 90 -19.35 -5.89 -8.33
C ASN A 90 -20.11 -7.23 -8.39
N GLU A 91 -21.35 -7.20 -7.94
CA GLU A 91 -22.21 -8.39 -7.90
C GLU A 91 -22.66 -8.81 -9.30
N GLU A 92 -22.81 -7.83 -10.19
CA GLU A 92 -23.21 -8.05 -11.59
C GLU A 92 -22.03 -8.38 -12.53
N LEU A 93 -20.83 -8.52 -11.98
CA LEU A 93 -19.58 -8.81 -12.73
C LEU A 93 -19.32 -7.80 -13.88
N ASP A 94 -19.56 -6.52 -13.63
CA ASP A 94 -19.23 -5.43 -14.55
C ASP A 94 -17.71 -5.39 -14.83
N TRP A 95 -17.33 -5.66 -16.06
CA TRP A 95 -15.94 -5.68 -16.50
C TRP A 95 -15.22 -4.35 -16.25
N THR A 96 -15.90 -3.21 -16.35
CA THR A 96 -15.27 -1.89 -16.16
C THR A 96 -14.79 -1.68 -14.73
N ILE A 97 -15.52 -2.23 -13.76
CA ILE A 97 -15.12 -2.24 -12.34
C ILE A 97 -13.89 -3.12 -12.15
N ASP A 98 -13.92 -4.34 -12.68
CA ASP A 98 -12.80 -5.29 -12.55
C ASP A 98 -11.55 -4.77 -13.25
N GLN A 99 -11.68 -4.23 -14.46
CA GLN A 99 -10.59 -3.62 -15.20
C GLN A 99 -9.93 -2.49 -14.41
N THR A 100 -10.75 -1.62 -13.77
CA THR A 100 -10.24 -0.53 -12.94
C THR A 100 -9.46 -1.07 -11.73
N ILE A 101 -9.97 -2.10 -11.05
CA ILE A 101 -9.30 -2.72 -9.91
C ILE A 101 -7.98 -3.35 -10.34
N ILE A 102 -7.96 -4.07 -11.45
CA ILE A 102 -6.75 -4.69 -12.00
C ILE A 102 -5.71 -3.62 -12.37
N ALA A 103 -6.13 -2.58 -13.09
CA ALA A 103 -5.22 -1.51 -13.52
C ALA A 103 -4.53 -0.83 -12.33
N VAL A 104 -5.28 -0.52 -11.26
CA VAL A 104 -4.74 0.17 -10.08
C VAL A 104 -4.00 -0.80 -9.15
N ASN A 105 -4.67 -1.89 -8.71
CA ASN A 105 -4.17 -2.73 -7.63
C ASN A 105 -3.13 -3.76 -8.07
N VAL A 106 -3.10 -4.10 -9.36
CA VAL A 106 -2.18 -5.09 -9.92
C VAL A 106 -1.15 -4.39 -10.80
N SER A 107 -1.53 -3.92 -11.98
CA SER A 107 -0.59 -3.39 -12.97
C SER A 107 0.20 -2.20 -12.44
N GLY A 108 -0.49 -1.20 -11.87
CA GLY A 108 0.14 -0.02 -11.29
C GLY A 108 1.02 -0.34 -10.09
N CYS A 109 0.53 -1.18 -9.17
CA CYS A 109 1.32 -1.57 -8.00
C CYS A 109 2.61 -2.30 -8.39
N VAL A 110 2.55 -3.23 -9.35
CA VAL A 110 3.73 -3.94 -9.85
C VAL A 110 4.70 -3.00 -10.54
N ALA A 111 4.19 -2.07 -11.38
CA ALA A 111 5.02 -1.11 -12.09
C ALA A 111 5.89 -0.28 -11.14
N ILE A 112 5.28 0.25 -10.07
CA ILE A 112 6.01 1.03 -9.05
C ILE A 112 6.93 0.13 -8.21
N ALA A 113 6.44 -1.02 -7.75
CA ALA A 113 7.26 -1.92 -6.94
C ALA A 113 8.50 -2.40 -7.71
N ASN A 114 8.33 -2.73 -8.99
CA ASN A 114 9.43 -3.09 -9.90
C ASN A 114 10.44 -1.93 -10.04
N ALA A 115 9.98 -0.71 -10.33
CA ALA A 115 10.84 0.46 -10.43
C ALA A 115 11.61 0.73 -9.13
N ALA A 116 10.93 0.63 -7.98
CA ALA A 116 11.56 0.77 -6.66
C ALA A 116 12.64 -0.29 -6.42
N MET A 117 12.38 -1.55 -6.78
CA MET A 117 13.35 -2.63 -6.63
C MET A 117 14.60 -2.40 -7.48
N HIS A 118 14.46 -1.93 -8.72
CA HIS A 118 15.62 -1.59 -9.57
C HIS A 118 16.47 -0.46 -8.95
N ILE A 119 15.84 0.53 -8.33
CA ILE A 119 16.57 1.60 -7.62
C ILE A 119 17.29 1.02 -6.39
N PHE A 120 16.59 0.24 -5.57
CA PHE A 120 17.17 -0.37 -4.38
C PHE A 120 18.33 -1.33 -4.69
N PHE A 121 18.26 -2.08 -5.80
CA PHE A 121 19.36 -2.92 -6.25
C PHE A 121 20.58 -2.08 -6.63
N ARG A 122 20.42 -0.92 -7.27
CA ARG A 122 21.52 -0.01 -7.60
C ARG A 122 22.07 0.69 -6.37
N GLN A 123 21.22 1.12 -5.43
CA GLN A 123 21.63 1.78 -4.18
C GLN A 123 22.28 0.82 -3.18
N GLY A 124 22.01 -0.49 -3.29
CA GLY A 124 22.42 -1.50 -2.34
C GLY A 124 21.57 -1.58 -1.07
N HIS A 125 20.57 -0.74 -0.91
CA HIS A 125 19.66 -0.72 0.25
C HIS A 125 18.27 -0.19 -0.13
N GLY A 126 17.28 -0.45 0.71
CA GLY A 126 15.93 0.11 0.58
C GLY A 126 14.88 -0.70 1.32
N HIS A 127 13.70 -0.11 1.45
CA HIS A 127 12.54 -0.75 2.07
C HIS A 127 11.30 -0.55 1.21
N LEU A 128 10.78 -1.63 0.63
CA LEU A 128 9.51 -1.65 -0.08
C LEU A 128 8.39 -2.10 0.86
N VAL A 129 7.33 -1.33 0.93
CA VAL A 129 6.12 -1.63 1.70
C VAL A 129 4.92 -1.66 0.76
N GLY A 130 4.19 -2.76 0.73
CA GLY A 130 2.91 -2.84 0.03
C GLY A 130 1.75 -2.87 1.02
N ILE A 131 0.72 -2.09 0.74
CA ILE A 131 -0.53 -2.12 1.50
C ILE A 131 -1.51 -3.06 0.79
N SER A 132 -1.49 -4.33 1.20
CA SER A 132 -2.44 -5.34 0.74
C SER A 132 -3.77 -5.24 1.53
N SER A 133 -4.29 -6.30 2.09
CA SER A 133 -5.49 -6.32 2.92
C SER A 133 -5.64 -7.67 3.61
N ILE A 134 -6.43 -7.71 4.69
CA ILE A 134 -6.96 -8.96 5.25
C ILE A 134 -7.80 -9.73 4.22
N ALA A 135 -8.45 -9.02 3.29
CA ALA A 135 -9.21 -9.60 2.19
C ALA A 135 -8.34 -10.46 1.23
N ALA A 136 -7.01 -10.30 1.25
CA ALA A 136 -6.08 -11.14 0.49
C ALA A 136 -6.12 -12.63 0.86
N LEU A 137 -6.78 -12.99 1.95
CA LEU A 137 -6.76 -14.35 2.50
C LEU A 137 -7.87 -15.24 1.93
N ARG A 138 -8.98 -14.65 1.48
CA ARG A 138 -10.15 -15.37 0.97
C ARG A 138 -10.88 -14.56 -0.10
N GLY A 139 -11.54 -15.23 -1.03
CA GLY A 139 -12.43 -14.62 -2.01
C GLY A 139 -13.68 -13.99 -1.37
N SER A 140 -14.38 -13.16 -2.12
CA SER A 140 -15.68 -12.59 -1.69
C SER A 140 -16.66 -12.62 -2.85
N ARG A 141 -17.88 -13.08 -2.60
CA ARG A 141 -18.96 -13.09 -3.60
C ARG A 141 -19.40 -11.71 -4.07
N TYR A 142 -19.22 -10.68 -3.23
CA TYR A 142 -19.66 -9.31 -3.52
C TYR A 142 -18.65 -8.47 -4.27
N VAL A 143 -17.38 -8.85 -4.20
CA VAL A 143 -16.25 -8.08 -4.76
C VAL A 143 -15.12 -9.04 -5.20
N PRO A 144 -15.34 -9.95 -6.17
CA PRO A 144 -14.39 -11.03 -6.45
C PRO A 144 -12.97 -10.53 -6.76
N THR A 145 -12.86 -9.47 -7.55
CA THR A 145 -11.57 -8.96 -8.05
C THR A 145 -10.75 -8.24 -6.99
N TYR A 146 -11.37 -7.57 -6.03
CA TYR A 146 -10.60 -6.85 -5.00
C TYR A 146 -9.76 -7.79 -4.12
N PRO A 147 -10.32 -8.83 -3.46
CA PRO A 147 -9.54 -9.81 -2.72
C PRO A 147 -8.46 -10.48 -3.58
N ALA A 148 -8.80 -10.87 -4.80
CA ALA A 148 -7.85 -11.46 -5.75
C ALA A 148 -6.67 -10.52 -6.03
N SER A 149 -6.92 -9.22 -6.25
CA SER A 149 -5.87 -8.22 -6.47
C SER A 149 -4.98 -8.01 -5.24
N LYS A 150 -5.56 -8.09 -4.03
CA LYS A 150 -4.79 -7.96 -2.78
C LYS A 150 -4.00 -9.24 -2.46
N ALA A 151 -4.52 -10.42 -2.83
CA ALA A 151 -3.80 -11.68 -2.78
C ALA A 151 -2.61 -11.67 -3.74
N PHE A 152 -2.82 -11.19 -4.97
CA PHE A 152 -1.74 -11.00 -5.93
C PHE A 152 -0.61 -10.13 -5.36
N LEU A 153 -0.93 -8.95 -4.81
CA LEU A 153 0.09 -8.06 -4.22
C LEU A 153 0.83 -8.75 -3.07
N SER A 154 0.11 -9.43 -2.17
CA SER A 154 0.72 -10.15 -1.03
C SER A 154 1.70 -11.22 -1.49
N THR A 155 1.32 -12.03 -2.48
CA THR A 155 2.16 -13.09 -3.06
C THR A 155 3.33 -12.50 -3.86
N TYR A 156 3.12 -11.42 -4.59
CA TYR A 156 4.20 -10.72 -5.30
C TYR A 156 5.26 -10.18 -4.34
N LEU A 157 4.87 -9.53 -3.24
CA LEU A 157 5.79 -9.07 -2.20
C LEU A 157 6.53 -10.24 -1.52
N GLU A 158 5.89 -11.39 -1.38
CA GLU A 158 6.54 -12.60 -0.87
C GLU A 158 7.62 -13.09 -1.84
N GLY A 159 7.33 -13.15 -3.15
CA GLY A 159 8.31 -13.47 -4.18
C GLY A 159 9.52 -12.53 -4.16
N LEU A 160 9.29 -11.21 -4.05
CA LEU A 160 10.37 -10.23 -3.91
C LEU A 160 11.22 -10.47 -2.64
N ARG A 161 10.60 -10.85 -1.50
CA ARG A 161 11.36 -11.22 -0.29
C ARG A 161 12.27 -12.42 -0.51
N HIS A 162 11.78 -13.44 -1.22
CA HIS A 162 12.58 -14.62 -1.55
C HIS A 162 13.77 -14.24 -2.46
N LYS A 163 13.51 -13.38 -3.47
CA LYS A 163 14.55 -12.88 -4.37
C LYS A 163 15.67 -12.14 -3.62
N VAL A 164 15.33 -11.12 -2.82
CA VAL A 164 16.35 -10.34 -2.10
C VAL A 164 17.11 -11.16 -1.07
N ARG A 165 16.46 -12.16 -0.46
CA ARG A 165 17.12 -13.09 0.47
C ARG A 165 18.10 -14.01 -0.26
N HIS A 166 17.69 -14.58 -1.39
CA HIS A 166 18.54 -15.44 -2.22
C HIS A 166 19.78 -14.69 -2.70
N GLU A 167 19.60 -13.45 -3.15
CA GLU A 167 20.68 -12.58 -3.63
C GLU A 167 21.45 -11.87 -2.50
N LYS A 168 21.14 -12.16 -1.23
CA LYS A 168 21.79 -11.57 -0.03
C LYS A 168 21.81 -10.03 -0.06
N ARG A 169 20.73 -9.40 -0.57
CA ARG A 169 20.60 -7.95 -0.66
C ARG A 169 20.14 -7.33 0.65
N ASN A 170 20.69 -6.18 1.03
CA ASN A 170 20.22 -5.39 2.18
C ASN A 170 18.93 -4.58 1.83
N ILE A 171 17.91 -5.29 1.38
CA ILE A 171 16.61 -4.71 1.01
C ILE A 171 15.53 -5.38 1.86
N THR A 172 14.65 -4.58 2.42
CA THR A 172 13.49 -5.05 3.21
C THR A 172 12.22 -4.99 2.39
N ILE A 173 11.38 -6.03 2.50
CA ILE A 173 10.06 -6.07 1.86
C ILE A 173 9.01 -6.35 2.94
N THR A 174 8.05 -5.45 3.11
CA THR A 174 6.97 -5.57 4.10
C THR A 174 5.60 -5.64 3.42
N ASP A 175 4.82 -6.65 3.78
CA ASP A 175 3.41 -6.78 3.41
C ASP A 175 2.54 -6.32 4.61
N ILE A 176 1.83 -5.22 4.44
CA ILE A 176 0.87 -4.72 5.43
C ILE A 176 -0.52 -5.18 5.02
N GLN A 177 -1.21 -5.87 5.92
CA GLN A 177 -2.56 -6.40 5.72
C GLN A 177 -3.54 -5.71 6.69
N PRO A 178 -4.09 -4.55 6.33
CA PRO A 178 -5.11 -3.90 7.14
C PRO A 178 -6.43 -4.69 7.10
N GLY A 179 -7.13 -4.68 8.25
CA GLY A 179 -8.56 -4.89 8.26
C GLY A 179 -9.29 -3.59 7.92
N PHE A 180 -10.49 -3.40 8.44
CA PHE A 180 -11.23 -2.17 8.18
C PHE A 180 -10.60 -0.97 8.89
N VAL A 181 -10.27 0.04 8.12
CA VAL A 181 -9.77 1.35 8.58
C VAL A 181 -10.76 2.41 8.12
N ASP A 182 -11.02 3.40 8.94
CA ASP A 182 -11.99 4.47 8.69
C ASP A 182 -11.53 5.37 7.54
N THR A 183 -11.83 4.93 6.33
CA THR A 183 -11.48 5.57 5.07
C THR A 183 -12.69 5.56 4.14
N ALA A 184 -12.68 6.38 3.10
CA ALA A 184 -13.74 6.42 2.10
C ALA A 184 -14.00 5.05 1.42
N MET A 185 -13.03 4.14 1.43
CA MET A 185 -13.18 2.80 0.85
C MET A 185 -13.91 1.82 1.80
N ALA A 186 -13.85 2.04 3.11
CA ALA A 186 -14.42 1.15 4.12
C ALA A 186 -15.73 1.72 4.65
N GLN A 187 -16.77 1.77 3.80
CA GLN A 187 -18.12 2.22 4.16
C GLN A 187 -19.14 1.09 3.96
N GLY A 188 -20.23 1.14 4.72
CA GLY A 188 -21.34 0.17 4.68
C GLY A 188 -21.54 -0.57 6.02
N ASP A 189 -22.71 -1.21 6.17
CA ASP A 189 -23.16 -1.83 7.43
C ASP A 189 -22.38 -3.11 7.80
N TYR A 190 -21.69 -3.72 6.85
CA TYR A 190 -20.86 -4.92 7.05
C TYR A 190 -19.47 -4.62 7.63
N VAL A 191 -19.14 -3.33 7.84
CA VAL A 191 -17.81 -2.93 8.33
C VAL A 191 -17.77 -2.93 9.86
N PHE A 192 -17.16 -3.95 10.43
CA PHE A 192 -16.96 -4.08 11.87
C PHE A 192 -15.50 -3.82 12.28
N TRP A 193 -15.29 -3.51 13.55
CA TRP A 193 -13.95 -3.24 14.10
C TRP A 193 -13.14 -2.20 13.31
N ARG A 194 -13.81 -1.22 12.76
CA ARG A 194 -13.19 -0.09 12.07
C ARG A 194 -12.16 0.58 12.98
N ALA A 195 -10.96 0.78 12.47
CA ALA A 195 -9.89 1.45 13.19
C ALA A 195 -9.76 2.90 12.72
N PRO A 196 -9.55 3.88 13.60
CA PRO A 196 -9.18 5.23 13.19
C PRO A 196 -7.89 5.22 12.34
N VAL A 197 -7.83 6.12 11.35
CA VAL A 197 -6.69 6.21 10.42
C VAL A 197 -5.37 6.42 11.16
N ASP A 198 -5.34 7.33 12.13
CA ASP A 198 -4.17 7.65 12.94
C ASP A 198 -3.62 6.42 13.69
N LYS A 199 -4.51 5.59 14.26
CA LYS A 199 -4.14 4.34 14.94
C LYS A 199 -3.56 3.33 13.95
N ALA A 200 -4.18 3.19 12.77
CA ALA A 200 -3.69 2.30 11.72
C ALA A 200 -2.31 2.75 11.22
N ALA A 201 -2.15 4.03 10.90
CA ALA A 201 -0.90 4.61 10.41
C ALA A 201 0.24 4.46 11.44
N ARG A 202 -0.02 4.73 12.73
CA ARG A 202 0.98 4.47 13.80
C ARG A 202 1.42 3.01 13.87
N GLN A 203 0.48 2.06 13.77
CA GLN A 203 0.83 0.63 13.79
C GLN A 203 1.59 0.18 12.54
N ILE A 204 1.26 0.74 11.38
CA ILE A 204 2.00 0.51 10.14
C ILE A 204 3.42 1.05 10.26
N TYR A 205 3.59 2.29 10.71
CA TYR A 205 4.90 2.88 10.94
C TYR A 205 5.76 2.04 11.90
N GLN A 206 5.19 1.56 13.02
CA GLN A 206 5.87 0.64 13.92
C GLN A 206 6.30 -0.67 13.25
N ALA A 207 5.48 -1.19 12.32
CA ALA A 207 5.82 -2.40 11.56
C ALA A 207 6.96 -2.14 10.57
N ILE A 208 6.98 -0.95 9.94
CA ILE A 208 8.05 -0.48 9.05
C ILE A 208 9.37 -0.37 9.83
N CYS A 209 9.39 0.35 10.94
CA CYS A 209 10.58 0.51 11.79
C CYS A 209 11.14 -0.84 12.26
N LYS A 210 10.26 -1.81 12.57
CA LYS A 210 10.65 -3.17 12.97
C LYS A 210 10.96 -4.10 11.79
N LYS A 211 10.96 -3.59 10.56
CA LYS A 211 11.23 -4.35 9.32
C LYS A 211 10.45 -5.67 9.23
N LYS A 212 9.15 -5.64 9.61
CA LYS A 212 8.32 -6.84 9.65
C LYS A 212 8.06 -7.36 8.24
N LYS A 213 8.19 -8.68 8.04
CA LYS A 213 7.83 -9.33 6.76
C LYS A 213 6.35 -9.19 6.43
N ARG A 214 5.48 -9.32 7.43
CA ARG A 214 4.02 -9.18 7.33
C ARG A 214 3.46 -8.59 8.63
N ALA A 215 2.48 -7.69 8.51
CA ALA A 215 1.80 -7.13 9.68
C ALA A 215 0.29 -6.97 9.42
N TYR A 216 -0.52 -7.52 10.33
CA TYR A 216 -1.97 -7.30 10.35
C TYR A 216 -2.30 -6.01 11.12
N ILE A 217 -3.12 -5.15 10.57
CA ILE A 217 -3.49 -3.85 11.12
C ILE A 217 -5.03 -3.75 11.22
N THR A 218 -5.57 -3.59 12.42
CA THR A 218 -4.91 -3.51 13.70
C THR A 218 -4.57 -4.92 14.21
N ARG A 219 -3.81 -5.02 15.32
CA ARG A 219 -3.29 -6.31 15.81
C ARG A 219 -4.36 -7.39 16.01
N ARG A 220 -5.59 -7.00 16.37
CA ARG A 220 -6.74 -7.92 16.56
C ARG A 220 -7.11 -8.70 15.31
N TRP A 221 -6.83 -8.15 14.12
CA TRP A 221 -7.08 -8.81 12.84
C TRP A 221 -6.22 -10.06 12.60
N ARG A 222 -5.17 -10.28 13.44
CA ARG A 222 -4.42 -11.54 13.42
C ARG A 222 -5.32 -12.74 13.74
N LEU A 223 -6.26 -12.56 14.66
CA LEU A 223 -7.21 -13.62 15.01
C LEU A 223 -8.14 -13.94 13.83
N ILE A 224 -8.68 -12.90 13.20
CA ILE A 224 -9.52 -13.08 12.01
C ILE A 224 -8.72 -13.70 10.86
N ALA A 225 -7.46 -13.25 10.66
CA ALA A 225 -6.57 -13.85 9.64
C ALA A 225 -6.32 -15.33 9.88
N TRP A 226 -6.11 -15.72 11.13
CA TRP A 226 -5.96 -17.13 11.49
C TRP A 226 -7.25 -17.91 11.23
N LEU A 227 -8.40 -17.41 11.67
CA LEU A 227 -9.70 -18.02 11.43
C LEU A 227 -9.99 -18.19 9.92
N GLN A 228 -9.80 -17.14 9.14
CA GLN A 228 -10.01 -17.18 7.69
C GLN A 228 -9.15 -18.23 6.97
N LYS A 229 -7.91 -18.44 7.44
CA LYS A 229 -7.01 -19.44 6.85
C LYS A 229 -7.38 -20.88 7.20
N THR A 230 -7.97 -21.09 8.37
CA THR A 230 -8.29 -22.44 8.88
C THR A 230 -9.74 -22.84 8.63
N LEU A 231 -10.62 -21.88 8.34
CA LEU A 231 -12.05 -22.15 8.14
C LEU A 231 -12.27 -22.96 6.84
N PRO A 232 -12.90 -24.15 6.90
CA PRO A 232 -13.25 -24.91 5.70
C PRO A 232 -14.22 -24.17 4.79
N ASP A 233 -14.18 -24.41 3.48
CA ASP A 233 -15.00 -23.69 2.49
C ASP A 233 -16.50 -23.82 2.74
N PHE A 234 -16.98 -25.00 3.14
CA PHE A 234 -18.41 -25.22 3.41
C PHE A 234 -18.97 -24.38 4.59
N LEU A 235 -18.11 -23.93 5.50
CA LEU A 235 -18.47 -22.97 6.55
C LEU A 235 -18.32 -21.53 6.08
N TYR A 236 -17.30 -21.26 5.27
CA TYR A 236 -17.05 -19.91 4.75
C TYR A 236 -18.18 -19.41 3.84
N HIS A 237 -18.80 -20.29 3.06
CA HIS A 237 -19.95 -19.93 2.20
C HIS A 237 -21.18 -19.43 2.95
N LYS A 238 -21.29 -19.69 4.25
CA LYS A 238 -22.43 -19.27 5.09
C LYS A 238 -22.26 -17.87 5.70
N ILE A 239 -21.06 -17.29 5.56
CA ILE A 239 -20.69 -15.98 6.08
C ILE A 239 -20.60 -14.99 4.92
#